data_7162860c0a8bcf1f9eb55994494468af
#
_entry.id   7162860c0a8bcf1f9eb55994494468af
#
_cell.length_a   1.000
_cell.length_b   1.000
_cell.length_c   1.000
_cell.angle_alpha   90.00
_cell.angle_beta   90.00
_cell.angle_gamma   90.00
#
_symmetry.space_group_name_H-M   'P 1'
#
loop_
_entity.id
_entity.type
_entity.pdbx_description
1 polymer ?
#
loop_
_entity_poly.entity_id
_entity_poly.type
_entity_poly.pdbx_seq_one_letter_code
_entity_poly.pdbx_strand_id
1 'polypeptide(L)'
;SYREGKKEQQVLKDIDFTVHKNEILGLVGESGCGKTTLSKAILGFVKVQDGEIIHHTGNPQMIFQDPYSSLNPSKRVAWILEEPLRMQKIPKEERRRKVLAMAEKTGLSKEHLKRRPRELSGGQRQRVSIAVSLLQESQFIIADEPVSALDVTIQRQIMELIIKLQEEMKFSVLFISHDLNVIYQMCDRVMVMRDGKIVEEGNVEEVFASPKADYTKELMAATMDVEE
;
A
#
# COMPACT_ATOMS: atom_id res chain seq x y z
N SER A 1 6.68 -19.14 -4.49
CA SER A 1 6.13 -20.44 -4.08
C SER A 1 6.13 -20.56 -2.56
N TYR A 2 5.08 -21.14 -1.99
CA TYR A 2 5.03 -21.52 -0.58
C TYR A 2 5.30 -23.02 -0.48
N ARG A 3 6.13 -23.46 0.47
CA ARG A 3 6.28 -24.87 0.82
C ARG A 3 5.25 -25.22 1.88
N GLU A 4 4.22 -25.92 1.50
CA GLU A 4 3.36 -26.68 2.40
C GLU A 4 3.65 -28.16 2.17
N GLY A 5 4.50 -28.77 3.01
CA GLY A 5 4.96 -30.14 2.83
C GLY A 5 5.89 -30.32 1.62
N LYS A 6 5.77 -31.44 0.89
CA LYS A 6 6.60 -31.82 -0.27
C LYS A 6 6.12 -31.22 -1.61
N LYS A 7 5.05 -30.41 -1.66
CA LYS A 7 4.57 -29.78 -2.91
C LYS A 7 4.86 -28.29 -2.88
N GLU A 8 5.64 -27.84 -3.83
CA GLU A 8 5.85 -26.43 -4.14
C GLU A 8 4.66 -25.94 -4.96
N GLN A 9 3.87 -25.00 -4.42
CA GLN A 9 2.75 -24.40 -5.13
C GLN A 9 3.23 -23.07 -5.73
N GLN A 10 3.25 -22.99 -7.05
CA GLN A 10 3.51 -21.74 -7.77
C GLN A 10 2.27 -20.84 -7.67
N VAL A 11 2.40 -19.73 -6.95
CA VAL A 11 1.31 -18.76 -6.72
C VAL A 11 1.28 -17.70 -7.82
N LEU A 12 2.45 -17.22 -8.25
CA LEU A 12 2.59 -16.18 -9.29
C LEU A 12 3.06 -16.85 -10.60
N LYS A 13 2.44 -16.48 -11.71
CA LYS A 13 2.67 -17.09 -13.02
C LYS A 13 2.75 -16.01 -14.08
N ASP A 14 3.90 -15.89 -14.75
CA ASP A 14 4.08 -14.98 -15.89
C ASP A 14 3.59 -13.54 -15.58
N ILE A 15 4.07 -12.99 -14.48
CA ILE A 15 3.75 -11.62 -14.05
C ILE A 15 4.77 -10.68 -14.69
N ASP A 16 4.30 -9.78 -15.53
CA ASP A 16 5.09 -8.73 -16.15
C ASP A 16 4.34 -7.40 -16.06
N PHE A 17 4.92 -6.38 -15.43
CA PHE A 17 4.36 -5.04 -15.34
C PHE A 17 5.41 -4.01 -14.93
N THR A 18 5.08 -2.75 -15.12
CA THR A 18 5.92 -1.62 -14.75
C THR A 18 5.11 -0.59 -13.95
N VAL A 19 5.65 -0.14 -12.83
CA VAL A 19 5.16 1.05 -12.12
C VAL A 19 5.94 2.25 -12.59
N HIS A 20 5.25 3.23 -13.17
CA HIS A 20 5.89 4.45 -13.68
C HIS A 20 6.18 5.44 -12.55
N LYS A 21 7.05 6.39 -12.83
CA LYS A 21 7.42 7.43 -11.86
C LYS A 21 6.20 8.31 -11.54
N ASN A 22 5.97 8.54 -10.26
CA ASN A 22 4.85 9.34 -9.72
C ASN A 22 3.46 8.81 -10.09
N GLU A 23 3.34 7.53 -10.37
CA GLU A 23 2.09 6.84 -10.69
C GLU A 23 1.50 6.18 -9.44
N ILE A 24 0.18 6.15 -9.36
CA ILE A 24 -0.57 5.25 -8.49
C ILE A 24 -1.13 4.13 -9.36
N LEU A 25 -0.49 2.96 -9.32
CA LEU A 25 -0.92 1.76 -10.03
C LEU A 25 -1.76 0.89 -9.11
N GLY A 26 -3.01 0.64 -9.49
CA GLY A 26 -3.93 -0.23 -8.76
C GLY A 26 -3.67 -1.71 -9.05
N LEU A 27 -3.84 -2.55 -8.03
CA LEU A 27 -3.88 -4.00 -8.16
C LEU A 27 -5.15 -4.53 -7.52
N VAL A 28 -6.05 -5.08 -8.32
CA VAL A 28 -7.32 -5.63 -7.88
C VAL A 28 -7.47 -7.09 -8.24
N GLY A 29 -8.28 -7.81 -7.48
CA GLY A 29 -8.61 -9.22 -7.70
C GLY A 29 -9.13 -9.88 -6.43
N GLU A 30 -9.73 -11.05 -6.54
CA GLU A 30 -10.29 -11.79 -5.42
C GLU A 30 -9.26 -12.14 -4.33
N SER A 31 -9.77 -12.46 -3.14
CA SER A 31 -8.91 -12.93 -2.05
C SER A 31 -8.21 -14.23 -2.46
N GLY A 32 -6.90 -14.31 -2.17
CA GLY A 32 -6.10 -15.50 -2.50
C GLY A 32 -5.53 -15.53 -3.94
N CYS A 33 -5.84 -14.59 -4.84
CA CYS A 33 -5.32 -14.60 -6.21
C CYS A 33 -3.80 -14.34 -6.31
N GLY A 34 -3.12 -13.91 -5.21
CA GLY A 34 -1.66 -13.75 -5.18
C GLY A 34 -1.16 -12.33 -4.89
N LYS A 35 -2.02 -11.32 -4.67
CA LYS A 35 -1.64 -9.91 -4.44
C LYS A 35 -0.60 -9.75 -3.32
N THR A 36 -0.86 -10.32 -2.15
CA THR A 36 0.09 -10.28 -1.02
C THR A 36 1.39 -11.03 -1.30
N THR A 37 1.34 -12.11 -2.11
CA THR A 37 2.56 -12.81 -2.54
C THR A 37 3.40 -11.95 -3.48
N LEU A 38 2.74 -11.22 -4.38
CA LEU A 38 3.41 -10.27 -5.27
C LEU A 38 4.09 -9.14 -4.47
N SER A 39 3.39 -8.54 -3.50
CA SER A 39 3.96 -7.53 -2.60
C SER A 39 5.20 -8.03 -1.87
N LYS A 40 5.12 -9.26 -1.32
CA LYS A 40 6.23 -9.89 -0.62
C LYS A 40 7.41 -10.20 -1.54
N ALA A 41 7.15 -10.56 -2.80
CA ALA A 41 8.20 -10.78 -3.79
C ALA A 41 8.91 -9.45 -4.14
N ILE A 42 8.15 -8.38 -4.39
CA ILE A 42 8.70 -7.04 -4.65
C ILE A 42 9.54 -6.53 -3.48
N LEU A 43 9.12 -6.79 -2.25
CA LEU A 43 9.87 -6.41 -1.03
C LEU A 43 11.07 -7.32 -0.73
N GLY A 44 11.27 -8.38 -1.52
CA GLY A 44 12.35 -9.34 -1.31
C GLY A 44 12.13 -10.34 -0.16
N PHE A 45 10.92 -10.40 0.42
CA PHE A 45 10.58 -11.37 1.48
C PHE A 45 10.33 -12.78 0.93
N VAL A 46 10.04 -12.89 -0.36
CA VAL A 46 9.85 -14.16 -1.06
C VAL A 46 10.81 -14.20 -2.25
N LYS A 47 11.58 -15.28 -2.38
CA LYS A 47 12.50 -15.45 -3.49
C LYS A 47 11.72 -15.70 -4.78
N VAL A 48 12.03 -14.95 -5.82
CA VAL A 48 11.57 -15.19 -7.19
C VAL A 48 12.32 -16.41 -7.73
N GLN A 49 11.58 -17.37 -8.35
CA GLN A 49 12.16 -18.58 -8.88
C GLN A 49 12.65 -18.39 -10.31
N ASP A 50 11.92 -17.58 -11.08
CA ASP A 50 12.21 -17.26 -12.47
C ASP A 50 11.84 -15.80 -12.74
N GLY A 51 12.57 -15.15 -13.67
CA GLY A 51 12.44 -13.72 -13.93
C GLY A 51 13.24 -12.85 -12.94
N GLU A 52 13.03 -11.53 -13.01
CA GLU A 52 13.73 -10.55 -12.20
C GLU A 52 12.79 -9.43 -11.75
N ILE A 53 13.12 -8.80 -10.63
CA ILE A 53 12.48 -7.58 -10.15
C ILE A 53 13.52 -6.47 -10.15
N ILE A 54 13.30 -5.45 -10.98
CA ILE A 54 14.21 -4.33 -11.14
C ILE A 54 13.69 -3.13 -10.36
N HIS A 55 14.44 -2.68 -9.37
CA HIS A 55 14.17 -1.45 -8.64
C HIS A 55 15.06 -0.32 -9.17
N HIS A 56 14.45 0.68 -9.80
CA HIS A 56 15.15 1.88 -10.27
C HIS A 56 15.36 2.93 -9.16
N THR A 57 14.72 2.72 -8.02
CA THR A 57 14.79 3.59 -6.84
C THR A 57 15.26 2.80 -5.63
N GLY A 58 15.48 3.47 -4.50
CA GLY A 58 15.84 2.80 -3.25
C GLY A 58 14.77 1.80 -2.76
N ASN A 59 15.03 1.18 -1.62
CA ASN A 59 14.20 0.11 -1.08
C ASN A 59 12.72 0.51 -0.98
N PRO A 60 11.79 -0.27 -1.55
CA PRO A 60 10.37 -0.02 -1.42
C PRO A 60 9.92 -0.11 0.04
N GLN A 61 8.89 0.65 0.39
CA GLN A 61 8.26 0.61 1.70
C GLN A 61 6.84 0.09 1.59
N MET A 62 6.28 -0.39 2.72
CA MET A 62 4.94 -0.94 2.74
C MET A 62 4.07 -0.26 3.78
N ILE A 63 2.86 0.10 3.37
CA ILE A 63 1.74 0.45 4.25
C ILE A 63 0.87 -0.80 4.38
N PHE A 64 0.75 -1.34 5.58
CA PHE A 64 0.05 -2.60 5.84
C PHE A 64 -1.44 -2.39 6.04
N GLN A 65 -2.22 -3.42 5.73
CA GLN A 65 -3.67 -3.49 5.95
C GLN A 65 -4.04 -3.29 7.44
N ASP A 66 -3.30 -3.92 8.35
CA ASP A 66 -3.49 -3.75 9.79
C ASP A 66 -2.33 -2.95 10.40
N PRO A 67 -2.53 -1.65 10.62
CA PRO A 67 -1.51 -0.82 11.24
C PRO A 67 -1.25 -1.17 12.71
N TYR A 68 -2.17 -1.89 13.38
CA TYR A 68 -1.99 -2.28 14.78
C TYR A 68 -0.89 -3.34 14.92
N SER A 69 -0.87 -4.32 14.03
CA SER A 69 0.15 -5.38 14.02
C SER A 69 1.54 -4.89 13.58
N SER A 70 1.59 -3.83 12.78
CA SER A 70 2.84 -3.27 12.25
C SER A 70 3.54 -2.28 13.21
N LEU A 71 2.80 -1.66 14.12
CA LEU A 71 3.32 -0.66 15.06
C LEU A 71 3.69 -1.30 16.41
N ASN A 72 4.88 -0.99 16.95
CA ASN A 72 5.29 -1.49 18.27
C ASN A 72 4.37 -0.95 19.38
N PRO A 73 3.52 -1.80 20.01
CA PRO A 73 2.49 -1.34 20.95
C PRO A 73 3.06 -0.79 22.27
N SER A 74 4.32 -1.12 22.59
CA SER A 74 4.97 -0.67 23.83
C SER A 74 5.59 0.73 23.70
N LYS A 75 5.76 1.24 22.49
CA LYS A 75 6.43 2.52 22.23
C LYS A 75 5.43 3.64 21.99
N ARG A 76 5.85 4.89 22.25
CA ARG A 76 5.08 6.07 21.88
C ARG A 76 5.23 6.36 20.38
N VAL A 77 4.23 7.00 19.79
CA VAL A 77 4.23 7.38 18.38
C VAL A 77 5.49 8.16 17.97
N ALA A 78 5.91 9.15 18.78
CA ALA A 78 7.15 9.88 18.51
C ALA A 78 8.37 8.95 18.37
N TRP A 79 8.46 7.93 19.23
CA TRP A 79 9.56 6.95 19.17
C TRP A 79 9.48 6.08 17.90
N ILE A 80 8.27 5.65 17.53
CA ILE A 80 8.00 4.84 16.33
C ILE A 80 8.40 5.64 15.08
N LEU A 81 7.98 6.90 14.97
CA LEU A 81 8.34 7.76 13.85
C LEU A 81 9.84 8.07 13.78
N GLU A 82 10.53 8.14 14.92
CA GLU A 82 11.99 8.33 14.95
C GLU A 82 12.78 7.07 14.56
N GLU A 83 12.18 5.87 14.65
CA GLU A 83 12.89 4.61 14.49
C GLU A 83 13.61 4.48 13.14
N PRO A 84 12.94 4.69 11.97
CA PRO A 84 13.61 4.62 10.68
C PRO A 84 14.75 5.63 10.53
N LEU A 85 14.59 6.83 11.09
CA LEU A 85 15.60 7.88 11.06
C LEU A 85 16.82 7.56 11.96
N ARG A 86 16.60 6.81 13.06
CA ARG A 86 17.70 6.29 13.89
C ARG A 86 18.52 5.25 13.15
N MET A 87 17.86 4.35 12.42
CA MET A 87 18.54 3.36 11.60
C MET A 87 19.42 4.01 10.51
N GLN A 88 18.96 5.13 9.96
CA GLN A 88 19.73 5.97 9.02
C GLN A 88 20.81 6.82 9.70
N LYS A 89 20.98 6.69 11.03
CA LYS A 89 21.98 7.44 11.83
C LYS A 89 21.80 8.96 11.78
N ILE A 90 20.59 9.46 11.51
CA ILE A 90 20.29 10.90 11.48
C ILE A 90 20.44 11.48 12.90
N PRO A 91 21.05 12.67 13.07
CA PRO A 91 21.23 13.33 14.36
C PRO A 91 19.90 13.62 15.08
N LYS A 92 19.87 13.57 16.41
CA LYS A 92 18.66 13.67 17.22
C LYS A 92 17.79 14.89 16.92
N GLU A 93 18.40 16.07 16.80
CA GLU A 93 17.66 17.31 16.54
C GLU A 93 17.02 17.31 15.14
N GLU A 94 17.72 16.78 14.16
CA GLU A 94 17.19 16.64 12.81
C GLU A 94 16.06 15.59 12.75
N ARG A 95 16.20 14.45 13.44
CA ARG A 95 15.10 13.46 13.56
C ARG A 95 13.84 14.12 14.12
N ARG A 96 13.99 14.88 15.22
CA ARG A 96 12.87 15.57 15.85
C ARG A 96 12.17 16.53 14.90
N ARG A 97 12.94 17.30 14.12
CA ARG A 97 12.42 18.21 13.10
C ARG A 97 11.65 17.43 12.01
N LYS A 98 12.25 16.37 11.45
CA LYS A 98 11.62 15.54 10.42
C LYS A 98 10.33 14.87 10.92
N VAL A 99 10.33 14.34 12.14
CA VAL A 99 9.13 13.74 12.77
C VAL A 99 8.01 14.77 12.94
N LEU A 100 8.31 15.97 13.43
CA LEU A 100 7.28 17.00 13.60
C LEU A 100 6.71 17.46 12.25
N ALA A 101 7.54 17.66 11.25
CA ALA A 101 7.11 18.04 9.91
C ALA A 101 6.23 16.92 9.26
N MET A 102 6.62 15.65 9.42
CA MET A 102 5.84 14.54 8.89
C MET A 102 4.52 14.35 9.66
N ALA A 103 4.52 14.53 10.98
CA ALA A 103 3.31 14.50 11.78
C ALA A 103 2.30 15.56 11.32
N GLU A 104 2.76 16.79 11.05
CA GLU A 104 1.93 17.86 10.51
C GLU A 104 1.34 17.48 9.13
N LYS A 105 2.18 17.00 8.21
CA LYS A 105 1.74 16.54 6.86
C LYS A 105 0.69 15.43 6.93
N THR A 106 0.82 14.51 7.88
CA THR A 106 -0.12 13.39 8.06
C THR A 106 -1.29 13.69 8.99
N GLY A 107 -1.42 14.94 9.47
CA GLY A 107 -2.51 15.37 10.35
C GLY A 107 -2.44 14.79 11.77
N LEU A 108 -1.24 14.42 12.23
CA LEU A 108 -1.00 13.97 13.61
C LEU A 108 -0.65 15.17 14.50
N SER A 109 -1.39 15.38 15.57
CA SER A 109 -1.12 16.43 16.54
C SER A 109 0.04 16.06 17.47
N LYS A 110 0.60 17.08 18.18
CA LYS A 110 1.63 16.87 19.20
C LYS A 110 1.16 15.95 20.34
N GLU A 111 -0.14 15.91 20.62
CA GLU A 111 -0.72 15.01 21.61
C GLU A 111 -0.71 13.56 21.13
N HIS A 112 -0.99 13.31 19.83
CA HIS A 112 -0.89 11.97 19.24
C HIS A 112 0.55 11.43 19.36
N LEU A 113 1.57 12.26 19.20
CA LEU A 113 2.97 11.85 19.33
C LEU A 113 3.35 11.32 20.73
N LYS A 114 2.65 11.75 21.77
CA LYS A 114 2.87 11.29 23.16
C LYS A 114 2.17 9.96 23.46
N ARG A 115 1.16 9.58 22.68
CA ARG A 115 0.35 8.38 22.87
C ARG A 115 1.06 7.13 22.38
N ARG A 116 0.56 5.96 22.82
CA ARG A 116 0.90 4.65 22.28
C ARG A 116 -0.13 4.24 21.23
N PRO A 117 0.19 3.30 20.30
CA PRO A 117 -0.74 2.87 19.25
C PRO A 117 -2.13 2.47 19.75
N ARG A 118 -2.22 1.79 20.90
CA ARG A 118 -3.49 1.38 21.52
C ARG A 118 -4.41 2.53 21.94
N GLU A 119 -3.85 3.73 22.12
CA GLU A 119 -4.56 4.94 22.55
C GLU A 119 -5.02 5.80 21.36
N LEU A 120 -4.81 5.32 20.14
CA LEU A 120 -5.18 5.97 18.89
C LEU A 120 -6.40 5.30 18.25
N SER A 121 -7.19 6.07 17.48
CA SER A 121 -8.22 5.52 16.59
C SER A 121 -7.60 4.76 15.41
N GLY A 122 -8.41 3.98 14.67
CA GLY A 122 -7.97 3.27 13.46
C GLY A 122 -7.32 4.20 12.44
N GLY A 123 -7.99 5.29 12.09
CA GLY A 123 -7.46 6.28 11.17
C GLY A 123 -6.19 7.00 11.66
N GLN A 124 -6.08 7.26 12.97
CA GLN A 124 -4.85 7.82 13.54
C GLN A 124 -3.69 6.83 13.46
N ARG A 125 -3.91 5.54 13.71
CA ARG A 125 -2.90 4.50 13.52
C ARG A 125 -2.46 4.39 12.07
N GLN A 126 -3.41 4.48 11.15
CA GLN A 126 -3.10 4.45 9.71
C GLN A 126 -2.24 5.65 9.29
N ARG A 127 -2.53 6.85 9.81
CA ARG A 127 -1.70 8.04 9.61
C ARG A 127 -0.28 7.86 10.15
N VAL A 128 -0.11 7.17 11.28
CA VAL A 128 1.23 6.81 11.82
C VAL A 128 1.95 5.85 10.89
N SER A 129 1.27 4.81 10.39
CA SER A 129 1.84 3.84 9.44
C SER A 129 2.32 4.51 8.15
N ILE A 130 1.50 5.39 7.57
CA ILE A 130 1.87 6.20 6.40
C ILE A 130 3.09 7.07 6.71
N ALA A 131 3.10 7.76 7.85
CA ALA A 131 4.21 8.61 8.26
C ALA A 131 5.53 7.85 8.43
N VAL A 132 5.50 6.63 9.01
CA VAL A 132 6.68 5.76 9.14
C VAL A 132 7.26 5.39 7.78
N SER A 133 6.40 5.01 6.82
CA SER A 133 6.82 4.63 5.47
C SER A 133 7.47 5.80 4.72
N LEU A 134 6.88 7.01 4.84
CA LEU A 134 7.38 8.21 4.17
C LEU A 134 8.66 8.79 4.80
N LEU A 135 8.87 8.61 6.11
CA LEU A 135 10.11 9.03 6.79
C LEU A 135 11.35 8.26 6.31
N GLN A 136 11.16 7.16 5.63
CA GLN A 136 12.25 6.40 5.00
C GLN A 136 12.68 6.96 3.65
N GLU A 137 12.02 8.02 3.17
CA GLU A 137 12.31 8.70 1.89
C GLU A 137 12.28 7.76 0.68
N SER A 138 11.50 6.68 0.77
CA SER A 138 11.28 5.76 -0.35
C SER A 138 10.52 6.46 -1.47
N GLN A 139 10.96 6.22 -2.70
CA GLN A 139 10.26 6.69 -3.90
C GLN A 139 9.24 5.69 -4.44
N PHE A 140 9.14 4.51 -3.82
CA PHE A 140 8.14 3.50 -4.15
C PHE A 140 7.52 2.89 -2.90
N ILE A 141 6.20 2.95 -2.82
CA ILE A 141 5.41 2.45 -1.69
C ILE A 141 4.40 1.42 -2.18
N ILE A 142 4.31 0.31 -1.47
CA ILE A 142 3.24 -0.67 -1.63
C ILE A 142 2.20 -0.40 -0.54
N ALA A 143 0.98 -0.07 -0.92
CA ALA A 143 -0.15 0.11 -0.01
C ALA A 143 -1.07 -1.10 -0.12
N ASP A 144 -0.94 -2.05 0.82
CA ASP A 144 -1.72 -3.29 0.83
C ASP A 144 -2.99 -3.11 1.67
N GLU A 145 -4.11 -2.93 1.01
CA GLU A 145 -5.44 -2.69 1.58
C GLU A 145 -5.45 -1.60 2.68
N PRO A 146 -4.86 -0.42 2.44
CA PRO A 146 -4.57 0.55 3.51
C PRO A 146 -5.82 1.17 4.14
N VAL A 147 -7.01 0.93 3.60
CA VAL A 147 -8.28 1.53 4.05
C VAL A 147 -9.37 0.51 4.37
N SER A 148 -9.17 -0.79 4.08
CA SER A 148 -10.21 -1.83 4.18
C SER A 148 -10.79 -2.04 5.58
N ALA A 149 -10.02 -1.74 6.64
CA ALA A 149 -10.44 -1.89 8.03
C ALA A 149 -11.01 -0.60 8.66
N LEU A 150 -11.28 0.43 7.85
CA LEU A 150 -11.73 1.75 8.30
C LEU A 150 -13.19 1.98 7.90
N ASP A 151 -13.91 2.81 8.68
CA ASP A 151 -15.22 3.31 8.25
C ASP A 151 -15.10 4.24 7.04
N VAL A 152 -16.19 4.35 6.27
CA VAL A 152 -16.22 5.05 4.96
C VAL A 152 -15.70 6.50 5.06
N THR A 153 -16.03 7.21 6.13
CA THR A 153 -15.60 8.61 6.31
C THR A 153 -14.09 8.70 6.52
N ILE A 154 -13.53 7.84 7.36
CA ILE A 154 -12.09 7.79 7.62
C ILE A 154 -11.34 7.24 6.41
N GLN A 155 -11.90 6.24 5.73
CA GLN A 155 -11.37 5.70 4.47
C GLN A 155 -11.12 6.83 3.45
N ARG A 156 -12.14 7.66 3.19
CA ARG A 156 -12.02 8.81 2.30
C ARG A 156 -10.91 9.78 2.73
N GLN A 157 -10.84 10.11 4.01
CA GLN A 157 -9.79 11.01 4.53
C GLN A 157 -8.37 10.44 4.37
N ILE A 158 -8.20 9.12 4.48
CA ILE A 158 -6.90 8.47 4.27
C ILE A 158 -6.54 8.43 2.78
N MET A 159 -7.52 8.20 1.90
CA MET A 159 -7.34 8.24 0.45
C MET A 159 -6.88 9.64 0.00
N GLU A 160 -7.60 10.68 0.40
CA GLU A 160 -7.26 12.09 0.12
C GLU A 160 -5.85 12.44 0.66
N LEU A 161 -5.50 11.94 1.84
CA LEU A 161 -4.17 12.12 2.43
C LEU A 161 -3.08 11.47 1.57
N ILE A 162 -3.27 10.22 1.12
CA ILE A 162 -2.28 9.50 0.28
C ILE A 162 -2.07 10.24 -1.04
N ILE A 163 -3.14 10.66 -1.72
CA ILE A 163 -3.06 11.43 -2.97
C ILE A 163 -2.29 12.72 -2.76
N LYS A 164 -2.66 13.51 -1.76
CA LYS A 164 -1.97 14.76 -1.43
C LYS A 164 -0.47 14.56 -1.16
N LEU A 165 -0.12 13.57 -0.36
CA LEU A 165 1.28 13.27 -0.03
C LEU A 165 2.04 12.77 -1.26
N GLN A 166 1.42 11.97 -2.11
CA GLN A 166 2.00 11.50 -3.37
C GLN A 166 2.29 12.66 -4.31
N GLU A 167 1.35 13.61 -4.47
CA GLU A 167 1.53 14.82 -5.27
C GLU A 167 2.65 15.73 -4.75
N GLU A 168 2.73 15.91 -3.41
CA GLU A 168 3.74 16.76 -2.78
C GLU A 168 5.15 16.13 -2.80
N MET A 169 5.25 14.83 -2.54
CA MET A 169 6.51 14.13 -2.30
C MET A 169 7.00 13.33 -3.52
N LYS A 170 6.16 13.18 -4.55
CA LYS A 170 6.49 12.57 -5.85
C LYS A 170 7.02 11.14 -5.75
N PHE A 171 6.38 10.29 -4.95
CA PHE A 171 6.63 8.86 -4.93
C PHE A 171 5.62 8.10 -5.79
N SER A 172 5.97 6.89 -6.19
CA SER A 172 5.07 5.98 -6.91
C SER A 172 4.41 5.00 -5.93
N VAL A 173 3.21 4.54 -6.23
CA VAL A 173 2.45 3.64 -5.36
C VAL A 173 1.96 2.42 -6.14
N LEU A 174 2.16 1.22 -5.59
CA LEU A 174 1.35 0.05 -5.92
C LEU A 174 0.24 -0.05 -4.88
N PHE A 175 -0.98 0.33 -5.29
CA PHE A 175 -2.15 0.38 -4.42
C PHE A 175 -2.98 -0.89 -4.59
N ILE A 176 -3.05 -1.70 -3.54
CA ILE A 176 -3.77 -2.99 -3.56
C ILE A 176 -5.09 -2.82 -2.83
N SER A 177 -6.18 -3.19 -3.49
CA SER A 177 -7.51 -3.22 -2.91
C SER A 177 -8.35 -4.32 -3.54
N HIS A 178 -9.34 -4.82 -2.81
CA HIS A 178 -10.43 -5.63 -3.35
C HIS A 178 -11.66 -4.78 -3.73
N ASP A 179 -11.68 -3.50 -3.34
CA ASP A 179 -12.76 -2.55 -3.62
C ASP A 179 -12.45 -1.78 -4.91
N LEU A 180 -13.27 -2.01 -5.95
CA LEU A 180 -13.14 -1.38 -7.26
C LEU A 180 -13.39 0.14 -7.20
N ASN A 181 -14.29 0.60 -6.32
CA ASN A 181 -14.58 2.03 -6.18
C ASN A 181 -13.36 2.78 -5.62
N VAL A 182 -12.64 2.14 -4.68
CA VAL A 182 -11.38 2.67 -4.15
C VAL A 182 -10.31 2.74 -5.25
N ILE A 183 -10.17 1.69 -6.05
CA ILE A 183 -9.22 1.66 -7.18
C ILE A 183 -9.54 2.76 -8.20
N TYR A 184 -10.82 2.92 -8.57
CA TYR A 184 -11.25 3.94 -9.52
C TYR A 184 -10.94 5.37 -9.06
N GLN A 185 -11.10 5.64 -7.76
CA GLN A 185 -10.86 6.97 -7.18
C GLN A 185 -9.38 7.29 -6.94
N MET A 186 -8.55 6.27 -6.77
CA MET A 186 -7.17 6.42 -6.33
C MET A 186 -6.13 6.32 -7.44
N CYS A 187 -6.41 5.51 -8.48
CA CYS A 187 -5.36 4.99 -9.35
C CYS A 187 -5.38 5.62 -10.74
N ASP A 188 -4.20 5.81 -11.32
CA ASP A 188 -4.04 6.25 -12.73
C ASP A 188 -4.25 5.07 -13.69
N ARG A 189 -3.68 3.91 -13.33
CA ARG A 189 -3.80 2.65 -14.05
C ARG A 189 -4.18 1.53 -13.11
N VAL A 190 -4.74 0.46 -13.64
CA VAL A 190 -5.15 -0.73 -12.87
C VAL A 190 -4.66 -2.01 -13.53
N MET A 191 -4.25 -2.95 -12.70
CA MET A 191 -4.00 -4.35 -13.05
C MET A 191 -5.07 -5.21 -12.37
N VAL A 192 -5.70 -6.07 -13.14
CA VAL A 192 -6.65 -7.07 -12.64
C VAL A 192 -5.95 -8.41 -12.57
N MET A 193 -5.94 -9.01 -11.37
CA MET A 193 -5.22 -10.25 -11.09
C MET A 193 -6.18 -11.39 -10.78
N ARG A 194 -5.98 -12.54 -11.47
CA ARG A 194 -6.70 -13.79 -11.24
C ARG A 194 -5.73 -14.97 -11.24
N ASP A 195 -5.83 -15.87 -10.28
CA ASP A 195 -5.08 -17.15 -10.23
C ASP A 195 -3.56 -17.00 -10.44
N GLY A 196 -2.99 -15.92 -9.90
CA GLY A 196 -1.56 -15.64 -10.00
C GLY A 196 -1.11 -15.01 -11.30
N LYS A 197 -2.02 -14.53 -12.16
CA LYS A 197 -1.74 -13.85 -13.42
C LYS A 197 -2.40 -12.48 -13.50
N ILE A 198 -1.77 -11.55 -14.22
CA ILE A 198 -2.43 -10.30 -14.64
C ILE A 198 -3.27 -10.65 -15.88
N VAL A 199 -4.59 -10.48 -15.79
CA VAL A 199 -5.54 -10.81 -16.88
C VAL A 199 -5.92 -9.57 -17.67
N GLU A 200 -5.82 -8.39 -17.08
CA GLU A 200 -6.04 -7.13 -17.75
C GLU A 200 -5.22 -6.02 -17.08
N GLU A 201 -4.74 -5.07 -17.88
CA GLU A 201 -4.01 -3.90 -17.44
C GLU A 201 -4.33 -2.73 -18.37
N GLY A 202 -4.46 -1.53 -17.79
CA GLY A 202 -4.71 -0.32 -18.59
C GLY A 202 -4.97 0.91 -17.73
N ASN A 203 -5.28 2.03 -18.40
CA ASN A 203 -5.79 3.23 -17.72
C ASN A 203 -7.07 2.88 -16.96
N VAL A 204 -7.23 3.41 -15.75
CA VAL A 204 -8.34 3.04 -14.88
C VAL A 204 -9.69 3.36 -15.52
N GLU A 205 -9.83 4.54 -16.14
CA GLU A 205 -11.08 4.96 -16.79
C GLU A 205 -11.44 4.06 -18.00
N GLU A 206 -10.42 3.66 -18.80
CA GLU A 206 -10.62 2.79 -19.96
C GLU A 206 -11.03 1.37 -19.57
N VAL A 207 -10.34 0.79 -18.57
CA VAL A 207 -10.65 -0.58 -18.09
C VAL A 207 -12.04 -0.63 -17.48
N PHE A 208 -12.44 0.41 -16.72
CA PHE A 208 -13.77 0.48 -16.10
C PHE A 208 -14.89 0.76 -17.10
N ALA A 209 -14.64 1.60 -18.11
CA ALA A 209 -15.63 1.90 -19.15
C ALA A 209 -15.83 0.76 -20.14
N SER A 210 -14.77 -0.01 -20.45
CA SER A 210 -14.80 -1.06 -21.46
C SER A 210 -13.84 -2.22 -21.10
N PRO A 211 -14.19 -3.04 -20.09
CA PRO A 211 -13.37 -4.17 -19.67
C PRO A 211 -13.29 -5.22 -20.80
N LYS A 212 -12.08 -5.71 -21.09
CA LYS A 212 -11.81 -6.68 -22.16
C LYS A 212 -11.85 -8.10 -21.65
N ALA A 213 -11.23 -8.37 -20.49
CA ALA A 213 -11.20 -9.70 -19.92
C ALA A 213 -12.56 -10.05 -19.30
N ASP A 214 -13.03 -11.28 -19.52
CA ASP A 214 -14.32 -11.73 -18.98
C ASP A 214 -14.35 -11.70 -17.46
N TYR A 215 -13.23 -12.03 -16.82
CA TYR A 215 -13.11 -11.92 -15.36
C TYR A 215 -13.25 -10.46 -14.86
N THR A 216 -12.71 -9.49 -15.58
CA THR A 216 -12.87 -8.06 -15.22
C THR A 216 -14.34 -7.66 -15.30
N LYS A 217 -15.08 -8.13 -16.30
CA LYS A 217 -16.54 -7.90 -16.44
C LYS A 217 -17.30 -8.55 -15.28
N GLU A 218 -16.97 -9.79 -14.93
CA GLU A 218 -17.57 -10.51 -13.79
C GLU A 218 -17.32 -9.75 -12.47
N LEU A 219 -16.09 -9.30 -12.25
CA LEU A 219 -15.69 -8.58 -11.05
C LEU A 219 -16.44 -7.23 -10.91
N MET A 220 -16.61 -6.51 -12.02
CA MET A 220 -17.35 -5.24 -12.04
C MET A 220 -18.85 -5.45 -11.85
N ALA A 221 -19.44 -6.47 -12.49
CA ALA A 221 -20.86 -6.79 -12.33
C ALA A 221 -21.18 -7.12 -10.85
N ALA A 222 -20.33 -7.91 -10.19
CA ALA A 222 -20.51 -8.26 -8.78
C ALA A 222 -20.46 -7.04 -7.83
N THR A 223 -19.81 -5.95 -8.24
CA THR A 223 -19.72 -4.73 -7.41
C THR A 223 -20.96 -3.86 -7.58
N MET A 224 -21.60 -3.86 -8.77
CA MET A 224 -22.82 -3.09 -9.03
C MET A 224 -24.05 -3.69 -8.34
N ASP A 225 -24.10 -5.01 -8.14
CA ASP A 225 -25.22 -5.71 -7.48
C ASP A 225 -25.26 -5.49 -5.95
N VAL A 226 -24.25 -4.88 -5.35
CA VAL A 226 -24.18 -4.65 -3.87
C VAL A 226 -24.72 -3.26 -3.49
N GLU A 227 -24.97 -2.37 -4.45
CA GLU A 227 -25.48 -0.99 -4.21
C GLU A 227 -27.01 -0.86 -4.34
N GLU A 228 -27.77 -1.95 -4.61
CA GLU A 228 -29.22 -2.00 -4.50
C GLU A 228 -29.67 -2.59 -3.14
#